data_f66e6825948f5f2adcb2d75bd2d01c93
#
_entry.id   f66e6825948f5f2adcb2d75bd2d01c93
#
_cell.length_a   1.000
_cell.length_b   1.000
_cell.length_c   1.000
_cell.angle_alpha   90.00
_cell.angle_beta   90.00
_cell.angle_gamma   90.00
#
_symmetry.space_group_name_H-M   'P 1'
#
loop_
_entity.id
_entity.type
_entity.pdbx_description
1 polymer ?
#
loop_
_entity_poly.entity_id
_entity_poly.type
_entity_poly.pdbx_seq_one_letter_code
_entity_poly.pdbx_strand_id
1 'polypeptide(L)'
;MPEAADFVSDDDLQAKISAQGDTYGADFGGAKIESAAVGVDASGNSVGYAVTVFNSDSYDGGLTLVVGIREDGTVNSISFTELHDTAGMGMKCGDPEFKDQFNNVKVEKFTLNKAGGSTEDDVIDSVSGASMTSGAVVNAVNAALDFVSDRIG
;
A
#
# COMPACT_ATOMS: atom_id res chain seq x y z
N MET A 1 3.17 12.31 0.51
CA MET A 1 4.03 12.90 -0.56
C MET A 1 4.26 14.36 -0.26
N PRO A 2 5.51 14.75 -0.06
CA PRO A 2 5.79 16.15 0.29
C PRO A 2 5.46 17.16 -0.82
N GLU A 3 5.46 16.74 -2.07
CA GLU A 3 5.12 17.60 -3.20
C GLU A 3 3.63 17.89 -3.35
N ALA A 4 2.76 17.11 -2.69
CA ALA A 4 1.32 17.33 -2.76
C ALA A 4 0.90 18.42 -1.78
N ALA A 5 0.21 19.44 -2.30
CA ALA A 5 -0.35 20.50 -1.47
C ALA A 5 -1.74 20.14 -0.96
N ASP A 6 -2.47 19.30 -1.68
CA ASP A 6 -3.80 18.85 -1.32
C ASP A 6 -4.10 17.49 -1.97
N PHE A 7 -5.12 16.82 -1.46
CA PHE A 7 -5.63 15.58 -2.04
C PHE A 7 -7.10 15.77 -2.39
N VAL A 8 -7.46 15.42 -3.63
CA VAL A 8 -8.82 15.61 -4.15
C VAL A 8 -9.41 14.29 -4.59
N SER A 9 -10.72 14.16 -4.53
CA SER A 9 -11.40 12.97 -5.01
C SER A 9 -11.43 12.94 -6.55
N ASP A 10 -11.50 11.72 -7.10
CA ASP A 10 -11.53 11.50 -8.55
C ASP A 10 -12.65 10.51 -8.85
N ASP A 11 -13.55 10.87 -9.77
CA ASP A 11 -14.74 10.08 -10.07
C ASP A 11 -14.41 8.70 -10.64
N ASP A 12 -13.39 8.61 -11.48
CA ASP A 12 -12.97 7.33 -12.06
C ASP A 12 -12.44 6.39 -10.99
N LEU A 13 -11.66 6.90 -10.05
CA LEU A 13 -11.15 6.11 -8.92
C LEU A 13 -12.30 5.66 -8.02
N GLN A 14 -13.26 6.53 -7.74
CA GLN A 14 -14.43 6.18 -6.94
C GLN A 14 -15.27 5.10 -7.63
N ALA A 15 -15.43 5.17 -8.95
CA ALA A 15 -16.15 4.14 -9.72
C ALA A 15 -15.44 2.79 -9.63
N LYS A 16 -14.12 2.75 -9.71
CA LYS A 16 -13.34 1.52 -9.57
C LYS A 16 -13.48 0.91 -8.17
N ILE A 17 -13.51 1.75 -7.13
CA ILE A 17 -13.73 1.29 -5.76
C ILE A 17 -15.10 0.63 -5.63
N SER A 18 -16.13 1.26 -6.19
CA SER A 18 -17.49 0.73 -6.14
C SER A 18 -17.67 -0.55 -6.95
N ALA A 19 -16.84 -0.75 -7.97
CA ALA A 19 -16.91 -1.90 -8.87
C ALA A 19 -16.24 -3.15 -8.31
N GLN A 20 -15.36 -3.02 -7.31
CA GLN A 20 -14.71 -4.20 -6.70
C GLN A 20 -15.73 -5.01 -5.88
N GLY A 21 -15.48 -6.32 -5.73
CA GLY A 21 -16.30 -7.18 -4.89
C GLY A 21 -15.94 -7.07 -3.41
N ASP A 22 -16.03 -8.20 -2.69
CA ASP A 22 -15.66 -8.26 -1.26
C ASP A 22 -14.18 -7.97 -1.04
N THR A 23 -13.35 -8.29 -2.03
CA THR A 23 -11.93 -7.95 -2.05
C THR A 23 -11.58 -7.36 -3.42
N TYR A 24 -10.40 -6.76 -3.52
CA TYR A 24 -9.93 -6.16 -4.77
C TYR A 24 -9.72 -7.22 -5.87
N GLY A 25 -9.18 -8.37 -5.50
CA GLY A 25 -8.96 -9.47 -6.43
C GLY A 25 -8.26 -10.65 -5.75
N ALA A 26 -8.43 -11.86 -6.31
CA ALA A 26 -7.87 -13.08 -5.74
C ALA A 26 -6.34 -13.06 -5.62
N ASP A 27 -5.66 -12.36 -6.53
CA ASP A 27 -4.20 -12.25 -6.52
C ASP A 27 -3.66 -11.41 -5.36
N PHE A 28 -4.53 -10.65 -4.68
CA PHE A 28 -4.17 -9.74 -3.60
C PHE A 28 -4.72 -10.18 -2.25
N GLY A 29 -5.15 -11.44 -2.16
CA GLY A 29 -5.69 -12.01 -0.92
C GLY A 29 -6.90 -11.21 -0.41
N GLY A 30 -6.93 -10.88 0.88
CA GLY A 30 -8.01 -10.14 1.51
C GLY A 30 -7.95 -8.62 1.35
N ALA A 31 -7.08 -8.10 0.48
CA ALA A 31 -6.96 -6.67 0.26
C ALA A 31 -8.19 -6.07 -0.41
N LYS A 32 -8.63 -4.91 0.09
CA LYS A 32 -9.76 -4.17 -0.46
C LYS A 32 -9.43 -2.68 -0.49
N ILE A 33 -9.69 -2.03 -1.61
CA ILE A 33 -9.49 -0.58 -1.73
C ILE A 33 -10.63 0.14 -1.02
N GLU A 34 -10.31 0.88 0.03
CA GLU A 34 -11.29 1.62 0.84
C GLU A 34 -11.56 3.00 0.26
N SER A 35 -10.49 3.70 -0.12
CA SER A 35 -10.59 5.02 -0.70
C SER A 35 -9.34 5.34 -1.53
N ALA A 36 -9.45 6.36 -2.36
CA ALA A 36 -8.32 6.85 -3.15
C ALA A 36 -8.52 8.33 -3.45
N ALA A 37 -7.42 9.06 -3.46
CA ALA A 37 -7.42 10.48 -3.78
C ALA A 37 -6.24 10.81 -4.69
N VAL A 38 -6.40 11.85 -5.50
CA VAL A 38 -5.32 12.37 -6.35
C VAL A 38 -4.61 13.47 -5.58
N GLY A 39 -3.29 13.35 -5.45
CA GLY A 39 -2.45 14.40 -4.88
C GLY A 39 -2.19 15.47 -5.93
N VAL A 40 -2.40 16.73 -5.56
CA VAL A 40 -2.16 17.86 -6.45
C VAL A 40 -1.20 18.83 -5.80
N ASP A 41 -0.38 19.51 -6.61
CA ASP A 41 0.53 20.54 -6.12
C ASP A 41 -0.21 21.88 -5.95
N ALA A 42 0.52 22.93 -5.55
CA ALA A 42 -0.07 24.24 -5.33
C ALA A 42 -0.66 24.87 -6.60
N SER A 43 -0.25 24.38 -7.78
CA SER A 43 -0.78 24.82 -9.07
C SER A 43 -1.96 23.97 -9.56
N GLY A 44 -2.34 22.94 -8.82
CA GLY A 44 -3.44 22.04 -9.19
C GLY A 44 -3.04 20.91 -10.12
N ASN A 45 -1.75 20.68 -10.36
CA ASN A 45 -1.26 19.59 -11.17
C ASN A 45 -1.19 18.29 -10.37
N SER A 46 -1.60 17.18 -10.97
CA SER A 46 -1.51 15.87 -10.34
C SER A 46 -0.04 15.47 -10.12
N VAL A 47 0.29 15.05 -8.90
CA VAL A 47 1.64 14.59 -8.54
C VAL A 47 1.65 13.13 -8.08
N GLY A 48 0.49 12.53 -7.88
CA GLY A 48 0.39 11.13 -7.49
C GLY A 48 -0.94 10.79 -6.84
N TYR A 49 -0.95 9.68 -6.12
CA TYR A 49 -2.17 9.10 -5.55
C TYR A 49 -1.94 8.69 -4.11
N ALA A 50 -2.98 8.85 -3.29
CA ALA A 50 -3.03 8.26 -1.94
C ALA A 50 -4.15 7.23 -1.95
N VAL A 51 -3.79 5.96 -1.79
CA VAL A 51 -4.74 4.84 -1.85
C VAL A 51 -4.81 4.21 -0.47
N THR A 52 -6.01 4.17 0.11
CA THR A 52 -6.26 3.52 1.39
C THR A 52 -6.74 2.11 1.16
N VAL A 53 -6.03 1.13 1.74
CA VAL A 53 -6.30 -0.29 1.55
C VAL A 53 -6.53 -0.95 2.90
N PHE A 54 -7.62 -1.71 3.01
CA PHE A 54 -7.87 -2.62 4.13
C PHE A 54 -7.46 -4.03 3.70
N ASN A 55 -6.83 -4.79 4.60
CA ASN A 55 -6.54 -6.20 4.35
C ASN A 55 -6.90 -7.02 5.59
N SER A 56 -7.83 -7.98 5.42
CA SER A 56 -8.31 -8.84 6.49
C SER A 56 -7.37 -10.01 6.82
N ASP A 57 -6.30 -10.20 6.06
CA ASP A 57 -5.39 -11.34 6.21
C ASP A 57 -4.41 -11.20 7.39
N SER A 58 -4.35 -10.04 8.03
CA SER A 58 -3.56 -9.88 9.24
C SER A 58 -4.32 -10.40 10.47
N TYR A 59 -3.61 -10.48 11.62
CA TYR A 59 -4.23 -10.91 12.87
C TYR A 59 -5.23 -9.87 13.39
N ASP A 60 -6.14 -10.30 14.26
CA ASP A 60 -7.04 -9.44 15.05
C ASP A 60 -7.91 -8.48 14.23
N GLY A 61 -8.42 -8.94 13.09
CA GLY A 61 -9.43 -8.20 12.34
C GLY A 61 -8.89 -7.34 11.22
N GLY A 62 -7.61 -7.46 10.92
CA GLY A 62 -7.06 -6.81 9.74
C GLY A 62 -6.25 -5.55 10.01
N LEU A 63 -5.78 -4.94 8.93
CA LEU A 63 -5.04 -3.69 8.97
C LEU A 63 -5.54 -2.74 7.88
N THR A 64 -5.33 -1.47 8.10
CA THR A 64 -5.61 -0.43 7.11
C THR A 64 -4.38 0.44 6.94
N LEU A 65 -3.97 0.67 5.70
CA LEU A 65 -2.83 1.50 5.40
C LEU A 65 -3.10 2.42 4.21
N VAL A 66 -2.35 3.50 4.14
CA VAL A 66 -2.36 4.41 3.00
C VAL A 66 -1.05 4.25 2.23
N VAL A 67 -1.17 4.03 0.93
CA VAL A 67 -0.01 3.92 0.03
C VAL A 67 0.07 5.20 -0.78
N GLY A 68 1.18 5.92 -0.66
CA GLY A 68 1.46 7.08 -1.51
C GLY A 68 2.20 6.64 -2.75
N ILE A 69 1.63 6.89 -3.93
CA ILE A 69 2.21 6.47 -5.21
C ILE A 69 2.34 7.71 -6.09
N ARG A 70 3.55 8.00 -6.56
CA ARG A 70 3.78 9.11 -7.48
C ARG A 70 3.26 8.79 -8.87
N GLU A 71 3.08 9.81 -9.69
CA GLU A 71 2.53 9.66 -11.04
C GLU A 71 3.35 8.74 -11.94
N ASP A 72 4.64 8.57 -11.68
CA ASP A 72 5.51 7.67 -12.44
C ASP A 72 5.46 6.21 -11.94
N GLY A 73 4.68 5.94 -10.90
CA GLY A 73 4.56 4.61 -10.30
C GLY A 73 5.47 4.35 -9.12
N THR A 74 6.29 5.31 -8.73
CA THR A 74 7.15 5.16 -7.56
C THR A 74 6.32 5.17 -6.29
N VAL A 75 6.48 4.15 -5.44
CA VAL A 75 5.90 4.16 -4.10
C VAL A 75 6.68 5.16 -3.26
N ASN A 76 6.00 6.22 -2.82
CA ASN A 76 6.64 7.23 -1.97
C ASN A 76 6.84 6.69 -0.56
N SER A 77 5.77 6.16 0.02
CA SER A 77 5.80 5.60 1.38
C SER A 77 4.48 4.92 1.68
N ILE A 78 4.44 4.18 2.79
CA ILE A 78 3.21 3.65 3.35
C ILE A 78 3.02 4.18 4.77
N SER A 79 1.76 4.31 5.19
CA SER A 79 1.41 4.72 6.55
C SER A 79 0.25 3.88 7.04
N PHE A 80 0.34 3.36 8.25
CA PHE A 80 -0.76 2.60 8.84
C PHE A 80 -1.72 3.55 9.54
N THR A 81 -3.02 3.46 9.20
CA THR A 81 -4.08 4.14 9.94
C THR A 81 -4.64 3.24 11.01
N GLU A 82 -4.65 1.92 10.77
CA GLU A 82 -5.02 0.92 11.76
C GLU A 82 -4.13 -0.32 11.59
N LEU A 83 -3.57 -0.78 12.68
CA LEU A 83 -2.77 -1.99 12.71
C LEU A 83 -3.11 -2.73 14.01
N HIS A 84 -4.02 -3.69 13.90
CA HIS A 84 -4.48 -4.51 15.01
C HIS A 84 -3.78 -5.85 14.96
N ASP A 85 -2.81 -6.06 15.82
CA ASP A 85 -2.04 -7.28 15.82
C ASP A 85 -1.49 -7.58 17.21
N THR A 86 -0.94 -8.78 17.38
CA THR A 86 -0.33 -9.17 18.64
C THR A 86 0.86 -8.26 18.95
N ALA A 87 0.87 -7.71 20.15
CA ALA A 87 1.94 -6.81 20.59
C ALA A 87 3.30 -7.49 20.45
N GLY A 88 4.26 -6.77 19.88
CA GLY A 88 5.62 -7.26 19.68
C GLY A 88 5.82 -8.15 18.46
N MET A 89 4.75 -8.44 17.72
CA MET A 89 4.81 -9.25 16.48
C MET A 89 4.36 -8.42 15.29
N GLY A 90 3.11 -8.61 14.83
CA GLY A 90 2.60 -7.89 13.66
C GLY A 90 2.68 -6.37 13.78
N MET A 91 2.61 -5.83 14.99
CA MET A 91 2.77 -4.39 15.21
C MET A 91 4.12 -3.86 14.75
N LYS A 92 5.14 -4.70 14.65
CA LYS A 92 6.46 -4.32 14.13
C LYS A 92 6.41 -3.93 12.64
N CYS A 93 5.37 -4.29 11.91
CA CYS A 93 5.19 -3.83 10.55
C CYS A 93 5.02 -2.31 10.47
N GLY A 94 4.63 -1.65 11.56
CA GLY A 94 4.59 -0.21 11.67
C GLY A 94 5.94 0.46 11.94
N ASP A 95 6.97 -0.33 12.27
CA ASP A 95 8.30 0.20 12.54
C ASP A 95 9.03 0.58 11.25
N PRO A 96 9.92 1.59 11.29
CA PRO A 96 10.66 2.01 10.09
C PRO A 96 11.45 0.88 9.43
N GLU A 97 12.00 -0.06 10.19
CA GLU A 97 12.76 -1.18 9.63
C GLU A 97 11.97 -1.96 8.58
N PHE A 98 10.67 -2.11 8.78
CA PHE A 98 9.82 -2.80 7.81
C PHE A 98 9.25 -1.85 6.78
N LYS A 99 8.51 -0.82 7.23
CA LYS A 99 7.74 0.01 6.29
C LYS A 99 8.62 0.87 5.39
N ASP A 100 9.82 1.24 5.82
CA ASP A 100 10.72 2.06 5.01
C ASP A 100 11.30 1.30 3.81
N GLN A 101 11.16 -0.03 3.77
CA GLN A 101 11.55 -0.82 2.60
C GLN A 101 10.75 -0.42 1.35
N PHE A 102 9.56 0.16 1.52
CA PHE A 102 8.72 0.60 0.41
C PHE A 102 9.03 2.02 -0.06
N ASN A 103 9.86 2.78 0.69
CA ASN A 103 10.06 4.20 0.43
C ASN A 103 10.85 4.45 -0.86
N ASN A 104 10.24 5.23 -1.75
CA ASN A 104 10.88 5.69 -3.00
C ASN A 104 11.32 4.54 -3.91
N VAL A 105 10.51 3.48 -3.98
CA VAL A 105 10.78 2.31 -4.82
C VAL A 105 9.81 2.30 -6.00
N LYS A 106 10.35 2.16 -7.21
CA LYS A 106 9.55 2.06 -8.44
C LYS A 106 9.61 0.63 -8.97
N VAL A 107 8.54 -0.12 -8.77
CA VAL A 107 8.39 -1.49 -9.25
C VAL A 107 6.94 -1.73 -9.65
N GLU A 108 6.69 -2.73 -10.48
CA GLU A 108 5.33 -3.11 -10.83
C GLU A 108 4.63 -3.84 -9.68
N LYS A 109 5.40 -4.58 -8.88
CA LYS A 109 4.90 -5.44 -7.84
C LYS A 109 6.02 -5.77 -6.85
N PHE A 110 5.67 -5.89 -5.58
CA PHE A 110 6.58 -6.35 -4.52
C PHE A 110 6.40 -7.84 -4.27
N THR A 111 7.45 -8.49 -3.82
CA THR A 111 7.45 -9.90 -3.41
C THR A 111 7.95 -9.99 -1.97
N LEU A 112 7.30 -10.84 -1.17
CA LEU A 112 7.71 -11.04 0.22
C LEU A 112 8.82 -12.08 0.31
N ASN A 113 9.89 -11.76 1.03
CA ASN A 113 10.96 -12.70 1.37
C ASN A 113 10.87 -13.07 2.86
N LYS A 114 10.42 -14.28 3.13
CA LYS A 114 10.25 -14.77 4.51
C LYS A 114 11.57 -15.06 5.22
N ALA A 115 12.62 -15.28 4.45
CA ALA A 115 13.96 -15.56 5.02
C ALA A 115 14.70 -14.29 5.45
N GLY A 116 14.33 -13.13 4.90
CA GLY A 116 15.02 -11.85 5.15
C GLY A 116 16.34 -11.72 4.40
N GLY A 117 16.92 -10.56 4.48
CA GLY A 117 18.26 -10.30 3.94
C GLY A 117 18.35 -10.09 2.43
N SER A 118 17.24 -9.78 1.76
CA SER A 118 17.27 -9.46 0.33
C SER A 118 17.91 -8.10 0.08
N THR A 119 18.61 -7.98 -1.05
CA THR A 119 19.17 -6.72 -1.53
C THR A 119 18.44 -6.16 -2.74
N GLU A 120 17.38 -6.84 -3.21
CA GLU A 120 16.60 -6.41 -4.36
C GLU A 120 15.50 -5.45 -3.94
N ASP A 121 15.26 -4.39 -4.72
CA ASP A 121 14.30 -3.33 -4.39
C ASP A 121 12.85 -3.81 -4.39
N ASP A 122 12.51 -4.79 -5.23
CA ASP A 122 11.16 -5.34 -5.35
C ASP A 122 10.87 -6.44 -4.32
N VAL A 123 11.83 -6.77 -3.48
CA VAL A 123 11.68 -7.82 -2.47
C VAL A 123 11.65 -7.19 -1.08
N ILE A 124 10.56 -7.46 -0.36
CA ILE A 124 10.34 -6.93 0.99
C ILE A 124 10.66 -8.04 1.99
N ASP A 125 11.56 -7.75 2.91
CA ASP A 125 11.90 -8.69 3.98
C ASP A 125 10.81 -8.71 5.03
N SER A 126 10.33 -9.91 5.35
CA SER A 126 9.29 -10.14 6.35
C SER A 126 9.79 -9.78 7.75
N VAL A 127 8.88 -9.32 8.59
CA VAL A 127 9.14 -9.20 10.04
C VAL A 127 9.19 -10.61 10.62
N SER A 128 10.26 -10.91 11.36
CA SER A 128 10.41 -12.21 12.02
C SER A 128 9.24 -12.46 12.98
N GLY A 129 8.57 -13.60 12.83
CA GLY A 129 7.41 -13.96 13.63
C GLY A 129 6.10 -13.29 13.19
N ALA A 130 6.11 -12.49 12.12
CA ALA A 130 4.93 -11.78 11.63
C ALA A 130 4.79 -11.91 10.10
N SER A 131 5.03 -13.11 9.55
CA SER A 131 4.94 -13.34 8.10
C SER A 131 3.55 -13.12 7.54
N MET A 132 2.51 -13.45 8.31
CA MET A 132 1.12 -13.26 7.87
C MET A 132 0.80 -11.77 7.70
N THR A 133 1.14 -10.95 8.68
CA THR A 133 0.92 -9.50 8.62
C THR A 133 1.82 -8.84 7.58
N SER A 134 3.07 -9.25 7.49
CA SER A 134 3.99 -8.77 6.45
C SER A 134 3.46 -9.07 5.05
N GLY A 135 2.92 -10.27 4.83
CA GLY A 135 2.30 -10.65 3.57
C GLY A 135 1.04 -9.85 3.28
N ALA A 136 0.23 -9.56 4.31
CA ALA A 136 -0.95 -8.72 4.15
C ALA A 136 -0.58 -7.30 3.71
N VAL A 137 0.51 -6.75 4.24
CA VAL A 137 1.01 -5.43 3.83
C VAL A 137 1.46 -5.45 2.37
N VAL A 138 2.25 -6.44 1.98
CA VAL A 138 2.72 -6.58 0.59
C VAL A 138 1.54 -6.69 -0.38
N ASN A 139 0.54 -7.51 -0.06
CA ASN A 139 -0.66 -7.65 -0.89
C ASN A 139 -1.43 -6.33 -0.98
N ALA A 140 -1.54 -5.59 0.11
CA ALA A 140 -2.21 -4.29 0.12
C ALA A 140 -1.50 -3.27 -0.77
N VAL A 141 -0.17 -3.20 -0.68
CA VAL A 141 0.62 -2.29 -1.53
C VAL A 141 0.50 -2.69 -2.99
N ASN A 142 0.57 -3.98 -3.30
CA ASN A 142 0.41 -4.48 -4.67
C ASN A 142 -0.98 -4.18 -5.23
N ALA A 143 -2.03 -4.29 -4.42
CA ALA A 143 -3.39 -3.92 -4.81
C ALA A 143 -3.47 -2.43 -5.16
N ALA A 144 -2.84 -1.57 -4.35
CA ALA A 144 -2.81 -0.14 -4.62
C ALA A 144 -2.07 0.18 -5.93
N LEU A 145 -0.94 -0.46 -6.17
CA LEU A 145 -0.18 -0.29 -7.42
C LEU A 145 -0.99 -0.71 -8.63
N ASP A 146 -1.65 -1.87 -8.56
CA ASP A 146 -2.51 -2.35 -9.64
C ASP A 146 -3.69 -1.41 -9.87
N PHE A 147 -4.28 -0.91 -8.78
CA PHE A 147 -5.45 -0.03 -8.83
C PHE A 147 -5.20 1.25 -9.63
N VAL A 148 -4.01 1.82 -9.54
CA VAL A 148 -3.65 3.05 -10.26
C VAL A 148 -2.79 2.77 -11.51
N SER A 149 -2.54 1.51 -11.85
CA SER A 149 -1.60 1.13 -12.91
C SER A 149 -1.99 1.68 -14.28
N ASP A 150 -3.27 1.83 -14.56
CA ASP A 150 -3.78 2.38 -15.82
C ASP A 150 -3.62 3.91 -15.93
N ARG A 151 -3.25 4.56 -14.84
CA ARG A 151 -3.04 6.01 -14.76
C ARG A 151 -1.56 6.40 -14.69
N ILE A 152 -0.70 5.41 -14.50
CA ILE A 152 0.75 5.61 -14.42
C ILE A 152 1.30 5.60 -15.84
N GLY A 153 1.94 6.67 -16.20
CA GLY A 153 2.49 6.86 -17.54
C GLY A 153 3.86 6.24 -17.76
#